data_26034e24db5908acaf69b6650e8c4d2a
#
_entry.id   26034e24db5908acaf69b6650e8c4d2a
#
_cell.length_a   1.000
_cell.length_b   1.000
_cell.length_c   1.000
_cell.angle_alpha   90.00
_cell.angle_beta   90.00
_cell.angle_gamma   90.00
#
_symmetry.space_group_name_H-M   'P 1'
#
loop_
_entity.id
_entity.type
_entity.pdbx_description
1 polymer ?
#
loop_
_entity_poly.entity_id
_entity_poly.type
_entity_poly.pdbx_seq_one_letter_code
_entity_poly.pdbx_strand_id
1 'polypeptide(L)'
;MKPALYRILAVSALAAPAAFAQTLASPDGKLAVTVAQSTDGTVTYRIARAGKPVLGESKLGLSFDGVDFTSKLAAQDVSPERPVSEQYELVSGKRRHVTYTANERTWRYLNAASQPLEITFRVSNDGVAFRYTARAPQLKFREEATTFAFAPQARAWLQPMSVAKTGFARTNPSYEEHYQADIPVGTPSPLAAGWVFPALFRSGDTYVALTEANLDGTFHGSRLQAQSKGGVYRIAAPMPQETFTDGALLPTATGQMTTPWRVLAIGSLATVVDSTLGTDLAAPAQGPVPDWVRPGHASWSWAILKDDFTTFGTQKQFIDYAADMGWEYMLIDAYWDQKIGYEKVKELVDYARPKNVGVLVWYNSAGAWNDTDMTPRGKLLTSGDRRAEFAKLRTMGVKGIKVDFFGGDGQSMIDYYLGILRDAYDAQLLV
;
A
#
# COMPACT_ATOMS: atom_id res chain seq x y z
N MET A 1 49.02 -36.35 36.39
CA MET A 1 47.96 -35.84 35.48
C MET A 1 47.70 -34.41 35.85
N LYS A 2 48.06 -33.45 34.94
CA LYS A 2 47.79 -32.02 35.12
C LYS A 2 46.53 -31.65 34.29
N PRO A 3 45.58 -30.87 34.80
CA PRO A 3 44.43 -30.44 34.01
C PRO A 3 44.82 -29.29 33.07
N ALA A 4 44.40 -29.40 31.80
CA ALA A 4 44.55 -28.36 30.79
C ALA A 4 43.48 -27.28 30.97
N LEU A 5 43.92 -26.04 31.20
CA LEU A 5 43.05 -24.86 31.19
C LEU A 5 42.77 -24.46 29.74
N TYR A 6 41.53 -24.61 29.30
CA TYR A 6 41.04 -23.97 28.06
C TYR A 6 40.72 -22.49 28.35
N ARG A 7 41.49 -21.58 27.76
CA ARG A 7 41.16 -20.17 27.70
C ARG A 7 40.12 -19.95 26.58
N ILE A 8 38.91 -19.60 26.95
CA ILE A 8 37.90 -19.10 26.02
C ILE A 8 38.27 -17.66 25.70
N LEU A 9 38.71 -17.39 24.48
CA LEU A 9 38.84 -16.04 23.93
C LEU A 9 37.46 -15.54 23.56
N ALA A 10 36.90 -14.69 24.40
CA ALA A 10 35.71 -13.90 24.03
C ALA A 10 36.14 -12.83 23.01
N VAL A 11 35.79 -13.04 21.76
CA VAL A 11 35.91 -12.00 20.72
C VAL A 11 34.78 -11.01 20.94
N SER A 12 35.07 -9.95 21.67
CA SER A 12 34.20 -8.76 21.72
C SER A 12 34.26 -8.09 20.37
N ALA A 13 33.20 -8.21 19.58
CA ALA A 13 33.00 -7.39 18.41
C ALA A 13 32.81 -5.94 18.86
N LEU A 14 33.87 -5.15 18.79
CA LEU A 14 33.81 -3.70 18.94
C LEU A 14 32.94 -3.16 17.80
N ALA A 15 31.69 -2.82 18.12
CA ALA A 15 30.87 -1.97 17.24
C ALA A 15 31.58 -0.61 17.16
N ALA A 16 32.01 -0.21 15.95
CA ALA A 16 32.55 1.12 15.71
C ALA A 16 31.52 2.16 16.20
N PRO A 17 31.93 3.25 16.86
CA PRO A 17 30.98 4.25 17.32
C PRO A 17 30.29 4.87 16.10
N ALA A 18 28.96 4.80 16.08
CA ALA A 18 28.17 5.55 15.11
C ALA A 18 28.45 7.04 15.33
N ALA A 19 28.96 7.74 14.32
CA ALA A 19 29.40 9.13 14.43
C ALA A 19 28.28 10.10 14.81
N PHE A 20 27.01 9.69 14.60
CA PHE A 20 25.81 10.48 14.92
C PHE A 20 24.63 9.51 15.14
N ALA A 21 24.20 9.32 16.36
CA ALA A 21 22.99 8.53 16.66
C ALA A 21 21.98 9.43 17.40
N GLN A 22 20.77 9.56 16.85
CA GLN A 22 19.68 10.31 17.50
C GLN A 22 18.40 9.47 17.53
N THR A 23 17.68 9.58 18.64
CA THR A 23 16.46 8.81 18.89
C THR A 23 15.24 9.72 18.85
N LEU A 24 14.14 9.19 18.29
CA LEU A 24 12.80 9.74 18.35
C LEU A 24 11.89 8.68 18.99
N ALA A 25 11.15 9.05 20.04
CA ALA A 25 10.26 8.15 20.76
C ALA A 25 8.78 8.46 20.44
N SER A 26 7.91 7.46 20.67
CA SER A 26 6.45 7.66 20.69
C SER A 26 6.02 8.55 21.85
N PRO A 27 4.81 9.16 21.80
CA PRO A 27 4.28 9.97 22.91
C PRO A 27 4.25 9.22 24.25
N ASP A 28 4.01 7.91 24.27
CA ASP A 28 4.02 7.09 25.48
C ASP A 28 5.42 6.54 25.84
N GLY A 29 6.45 6.85 25.03
CA GLY A 29 7.83 6.45 25.25
C GLY A 29 8.13 4.95 25.00
N LYS A 30 7.15 4.15 24.56
CA LYS A 30 7.36 2.69 24.42
C LYS A 30 7.99 2.30 23.09
N LEU A 31 7.71 3.01 21.99
CA LEU A 31 8.38 2.82 20.71
C LEU A 31 9.46 3.86 20.55
N ALA A 32 10.59 3.46 19.99
CA ALA A 32 11.68 4.37 19.69
C ALA A 32 12.37 3.94 18.38
N VAL A 33 12.64 4.92 17.51
CA VAL A 33 13.53 4.77 16.35
C VAL A 33 14.83 5.51 16.64
N THR A 34 15.96 4.84 16.41
CA THR A 34 17.29 5.45 16.48
C THR A 34 17.86 5.49 15.08
N VAL A 35 18.13 6.68 14.57
CA VAL A 35 18.79 6.92 13.28
C VAL A 35 20.27 7.19 13.51
N ALA A 36 21.12 6.51 12.76
CA ALA A 36 22.57 6.61 12.89
C ALA A 36 23.21 6.75 11.51
N GLN A 37 24.42 7.27 11.48
CA GLN A 37 25.23 7.36 10.28
C GLN A 37 26.60 6.70 10.51
N SER A 38 27.03 5.87 9.57
CA SER A 38 28.35 5.26 9.57
C SER A 38 29.42 6.20 9.00
N THR A 39 30.69 5.83 9.17
CA THR A 39 31.85 6.64 8.71
C THR A 39 31.93 6.79 7.19
N ASP A 40 31.31 5.89 6.42
CA ASP A 40 31.21 5.97 4.97
C ASP A 40 30.00 6.82 4.50
N GLY A 41 29.27 7.43 5.43
CA GLY A 41 28.11 8.25 5.16
C GLY A 41 26.81 7.49 4.89
N THR A 42 26.78 6.17 5.10
CA THR A 42 25.54 5.39 5.02
C THR A 42 24.64 5.68 6.21
N VAL A 43 23.35 5.94 5.97
CA VAL A 43 22.35 6.16 7.03
C VAL A 43 21.65 4.85 7.34
N THR A 44 21.52 4.55 8.63
CA THR A 44 20.82 3.36 9.14
C THR A 44 19.83 3.73 10.23
N TYR A 45 18.90 2.82 10.52
CA TYR A 45 17.96 2.98 11.61
C TYR A 45 17.73 1.65 12.33
N ARG A 46 17.26 1.73 13.58
CA ARG A 46 16.84 0.60 14.41
C ARG A 46 15.54 0.99 15.12
N ILE A 47 14.70 -0.02 15.40
CA ILE A 47 13.46 0.20 16.14
C ILE A 47 13.46 -0.69 17.37
N ALA A 48 13.07 -0.12 18.51
CA ALA A 48 12.88 -0.83 19.77
C ALA A 48 11.48 -0.58 20.35
N ARG A 49 10.91 -1.57 21.03
CA ARG A 49 9.67 -1.47 21.77
C ARG A 49 9.92 -1.87 23.23
N ALA A 50 9.63 -0.94 24.17
CA ALA A 50 9.91 -1.12 25.59
C ALA A 50 11.36 -1.61 25.85
N GLY A 51 12.32 -1.00 25.16
CA GLY A 51 13.74 -1.35 25.24
C GLY A 51 14.17 -2.63 24.53
N LYS A 52 13.25 -3.43 23.99
CA LYS A 52 13.55 -4.65 23.25
C LYS A 52 13.66 -4.38 21.75
N PRO A 53 14.66 -4.91 21.02
CA PRO A 53 14.79 -4.75 19.59
C PRO A 53 13.58 -5.34 18.84
N VAL A 54 13.02 -4.54 17.91
CA VAL A 54 11.98 -4.95 16.94
C VAL A 54 12.59 -5.11 15.57
N LEU A 55 13.34 -4.09 15.11
CA LEU A 55 14.20 -4.14 13.93
C LEU A 55 15.65 -3.91 14.32
N GLY A 56 16.52 -4.72 13.78
CA GLY A 56 17.97 -4.54 13.83
C GLY A 56 18.41 -3.39 12.90
N GLU A 57 19.72 -3.32 12.68
CA GLU A 57 20.28 -2.29 11.79
C GLU A 57 19.77 -2.45 10.37
N SER A 58 19.04 -1.45 9.94
CA SER A 58 18.36 -1.37 8.66
C SER A 58 18.83 -0.15 7.89
N LYS A 59 19.04 -0.26 6.58
CA LYS A 59 19.54 0.82 5.74
C LYS A 59 18.43 1.77 5.31
N LEU A 60 18.82 3.02 5.07
CA LEU A 60 18.01 4.06 4.43
C LEU A 60 18.76 4.59 3.20
N GLY A 61 18.01 5.07 2.20
CA GLY A 61 18.58 5.75 1.05
C GLY A 61 17.76 5.59 -0.22
N LEU A 62 18.01 6.50 -1.16
CA LEU A 62 17.43 6.53 -2.50
C LEU A 62 18.52 6.67 -3.54
N SER A 63 18.30 6.16 -4.76
CA SER A 63 19.13 6.47 -5.91
C SER A 63 18.27 6.84 -7.13
N PHE A 64 18.82 7.75 -7.93
CA PHE A 64 18.26 8.27 -9.17
C PHE A 64 19.34 8.22 -10.26
N ASP A 65 18.97 8.38 -11.53
CA ASP A 65 19.95 8.47 -12.60
C ASP A 65 20.91 9.65 -12.35
N GLY A 66 22.18 9.33 -12.08
CA GLY A 66 23.23 10.32 -11.81
C GLY A 66 23.15 11.01 -10.43
N VAL A 67 22.21 10.63 -9.55
CA VAL A 67 22.07 11.20 -8.19
C VAL A 67 21.96 10.07 -7.17
N ASP A 68 22.90 10.01 -6.23
CA ASP A 68 22.96 8.96 -5.21
C ASP A 68 22.81 9.55 -3.79
N PHE A 69 21.90 8.92 -3.01
CA PHE A 69 21.68 9.18 -1.59
C PHE A 69 21.76 7.90 -0.76
N THR A 70 22.54 6.91 -1.19
CA THR A 70 22.68 5.62 -0.48
C THR A 70 23.94 5.55 0.39
N SER A 71 24.94 6.39 0.10
CA SER A 71 26.22 6.46 0.81
C SER A 71 26.87 7.83 0.63
N LYS A 72 28.01 8.07 1.31
CA LYS A 72 28.77 9.33 1.25
C LYS A 72 27.94 10.58 1.56
N LEU A 73 26.91 10.39 2.38
CA LEU A 73 26.08 11.50 2.84
C LEU A 73 26.82 12.30 3.90
N ALA A 74 26.67 13.62 3.87
CA ALA A 74 27.13 14.53 4.91
C ALA A 74 25.92 14.99 5.72
N ALA A 75 25.90 14.67 7.02
CA ALA A 75 24.86 15.16 7.94
C ALA A 75 24.90 16.69 7.99
N GLN A 76 23.74 17.33 7.90
CA GLN A 76 23.58 18.78 8.02
C GLN A 76 23.01 19.15 9.38
N ASP A 77 21.77 18.82 9.59
CA ASP A 77 21.07 19.07 10.84
C ASP A 77 19.98 18.03 11.09
N VAL A 78 19.42 18.09 12.28
CA VAL A 78 18.23 17.32 12.67
C VAL A 78 17.25 18.29 13.29
N SER A 79 16.02 18.30 12.80
CA SER A 79 14.98 19.20 13.33
C SER A 79 14.72 18.95 14.81
N PRO A 80 14.22 19.94 15.55
CA PRO A 80 13.61 19.69 16.84
C PRO A 80 12.50 18.64 16.71
N GLU A 81 12.22 17.90 17.79
CA GLU A 81 11.07 17.04 17.88
C GLU A 81 9.79 17.89 17.87
N ARG A 82 8.80 17.46 17.07
CA ARG A 82 7.54 18.15 16.93
C ARG A 82 6.39 17.17 17.19
N PRO A 83 5.49 17.46 18.14
CA PRO A 83 4.27 16.67 18.30
C PRO A 83 3.35 16.86 17.08
N VAL A 84 2.74 15.77 16.67
CA VAL A 84 1.68 15.73 15.65
C VAL A 84 0.40 15.26 16.31
N SER A 85 -0.69 15.99 16.09
CA SER A 85 -2.02 15.61 16.57
C SER A 85 -3.04 15.93 15.47
N GLU A 86 -3.77 14.93 15.04
CA GLU A 86 -4.78 15.02 14.01
C GLU A 86 -6.06 14.30 14.46
N GLN A 87 -7.21 14.82 14.07
CA GLN A 87 -8.52 14.20 14.32
C GLN A 87 -9.31 14.19 13.01
N TYR A 88 -9.92 13.05 12.70
CA TYR A 88 -10.74 12.89 11.51
C TYR A 88 -11.79 11.80 11.69
N GLU A 89 -12.76 11.75 10.77
CA GLU A 89 -13.79 10.72 10.75
C GLU A 89 -13.62 9.80 9.53
N LEU A 90 -13.87 8.51 9.75
CA LEU A 90 -14.01 7.50 8.70
C LEU A 90 -15.48 7.10 8.59
N VAL A 91 -16.00 7.04 7.36
CA VAL A 91 -17.37 6.56 7.10
C VAL A 91 -17.49 5.04 7.22
N SER A 92 -16.37 4.35 7.09
CA SER A 92 -16.26 2.89 7.28
C SER A 92 -14.90 2.55 7.85
N GLY A 93 -14.76 1.36 8.44
CA GLY A 93 -13.50 0.88 9.00
C GLY A 93 -13.63 0.47 10.46
N LYS A 94 -12.49 0.41 11.14
CA LYS A 94 -12.40 -0.12 12.52
C LYS A 94 -13.00 0.80 13.57
N ARG A 95 -12.98 2.10 13.32
CA ARG A 95 -13.55 3.15 14.19
C ARG A 95 -13.97 4.35 13.37
N ARG A 96 -15.03 5.04 13.82
CA ARG A 96 -15.53 6.25 13.14
C ARG A 96 -14.67 7.47 13.44
N HIS A 97 -14.43 7.73 14.72
CA HIS A 97 -13.63 8.87 15.17
C HIS A 97 -12.20 8.42 15.42
N VAL A 98 -11.27 8.99 14.70
CA VAL A 98 -9.84 8.69 14.82
C VAL A 98 -9.13 9.89 15.42
N THR A 99 -8.30 9.63 16.42
CA THR A 99 -7.33 10.58 16.98
C THR A 99 -5.95 9.99 16.77
N TYR A 100 -5.15 10.64 15.95
CA TYR A 100 -3.76 10.29 15.68
C TYR A 100 -2.83 11.20 16.47
N THR A 101 -1.88 10.61 17.20
CA THR A 101 -0.83 11.35 17.90
C THR A 101 0.52 10.68 17.63
N ALA A 102 1.52 11.50 17.31
CA ALA A 102 2.88 11.04 17.04
C ALA A 102 3.89 12.12 17.39
N ASN A 103 5.15 11.76 17.52
CA ASN A 103 6.27 12.67 17.47
C ASN A 103 6.93 12.59 16.11
N GLU A 104 7.30 13.73 15.54
CA GLU A 104 7.92 13.86 14.23
C GLU A 104 9.30 14.50 14.33
N ARG A 105 10.25 14.01 13.51
CA ARG A 105 11.58 14.60 13.37
C ARG A 105 12.10 14.35 11.95
N THR A 106 12.87 15.31 11.41
CA THR A 106 13.49 15.25 10.10
C THR A 106 15.00 15.32 10.20
N TRP A 107 15.68 14.33 9.63
CA TRP A 107 17.14 14.32 9.44
C TRP A 107 17.46 14.82 8.05
N ARG A 108 18.43 15.75 7.96
CA ARG A 108 18.85 16.37 6.69
C ARG A 108 20.28 16.01 6.37
N TYR A 109 20.49 15.65 5.12
CA TYR A 109 21.77 15.25 4.58
C TYR A 109 22.03 15.94 3.24
N LEU A 110 23.32 16.06 2.87
CA LEU A 110 23.74 16.36 1.51
C LEU A 110 24.49 15.18 0.93
N ASN A 111 24.28 14.89 -0.36
CA ASN A 111 25.12 13.94 -1.08
C ASN A 111 26.44 14.60 -1.54
N ALA A 112 27.32 13.83 -2.21
CA ALA A 112 28.62 14.31 -2.68
C ALA A 112 28.52 15.49 -3.67
N ALA A 113 27.36 15.68 -4.31
CA ALA A 113 27.07 16.82 -5.20
C ALA A 113 26.36 17.98 -4.49
N SER A 114 26.33 17.99 -3.15
CA SER A 114 25.64 18.99 -2.32
C SER A 114 24.12 19.07 -2.55
N GLN A 115 23.50 17.99 -3.02
CA GLN A 115 22.07 17.90 -3.20
C GLN A 115 21.41 17.40 -1.91
N PRO A 116 20.28 18.01 -1.47
CA PRO A 116 19.68 17.67 -0.19
C PRO A 116 18.77 16.43 -0.24
N LEU A 117 18.86 15.65 0.84
CA LEU A 117 17.93 14.59 1.21
C LEU A 117 17.36 14.87 2.59
N GLU A 118 16.07 14.83 2.74
CA GLU A 118 15.37 14.82 4.02
C GLU A 118 14.78 13.42 4.27
N ILE A 119 14.93 12.92 5.50
CA ILE A 119 14.32 11.69 5.98
C ILE A 119 13.45 12.06 7.18
N THR A 120 12.14 12.04 7.00
CA THR A 120 11.18 12.38 8.05
C THR A 120 10.61 11.13 8.67
N PHE A 121 10.74 11.00 9.99
CA PHE A 121 10.11 9.96 10.80
C PHE A 121 8.94 10.51 11.59
N ARG A 122 7.87 9.72 11.70
CA ARG A 122 6.79 9.84 12.68
C ARG A 122 6.75 8.59 13.53
N VAL A 123 6.67 8.75 14.85
CA VAL A 123 6.56 7.64 15.80
C VAL A 123 5.30 7.86 16.63
N SER A 124 4.30 7.02 16.44
CA SER A 124 3.05 6.95 17.21
C SER A 124 3.13 5.84 18.26
N ASN A 125 2.12 5.71 19.12
CA ASN A 125 2.09 4.65 20.11
C ASN A 125 1.88 3.25 19.54
N ASP A 126 1.43 3.15 18.27
CA ASP A 126 1.12 1.93 17.54
C ASP A 126 2.02 1.70 16.32
N GLY A 127 3.04 2.56 16.09
CA GLY A 127 3.99 2.29 15.01
C GLY A 127 4.98 3.39 14.67
N VAL A 128 5.75 3.11 13.62
CA VAL A 128 6.77 3.99 13.06
C VAL A 128 6.51 4.16 11.58
N ALA A 129 6.57 5.38 11.09
CA ALA A 129 6.54 5.66 9.68
C ALA A 129 7.68 6.59 9.27
N PHE A 130 8.14 6.46 8.02
CA PHE A 130 9.11 7.39 7.47
C PHE A 130 8.94 7.57 5.96
N ARG A 131 9.42 8.70 5.46
CA ARG A 131 9.47 9.01 4.03
C ARG A 131 10.69 9.84 3.70
N TYR A 132 11.01 9.89 2.44
CA TYR A 132 12.11 10.68 1.90
C TYR A 132 11.58 11.87 1.12
N THR A 133 12.32 12.98 1.17
CA THR A 133 12.20 14.09 0.22
C THR A 133 13.59 14.41 -0.32
N ALA A 134 13.80 14.12 -1.61
CA ALA A 134 15.05 14.40 -2.32
C ALA A 134 14.89 15.63 -3.21
N ARG A 135 15.95 16.44 -3.33
CA ARG A 135 15.97 17.60 -4.22
C ARG A 135 17.20 17.58 -5.12
N ALA A 136 16.96 17.69 -6.43
CA ALA A 136 17.97 17.87 -7.47
C ALA A 136 17.30 18.46 -8.72
N PRO A 137 18.05 19.06 -9.66
CA PRO A 137 17.46 19.62 -10.89
C PRO A 137 16.61 18.63 -11.66
N GLN A 138 17.04 17.36 -11.73
CA GLN A 138 16.32 16.26 -12.35
C GLN A 138 16.41 15.02 -11.45
N LEU A 139 15.28 14.40 -11.17
CA LEU A 139 15.17 13.18 -10.38
C LEU A 139 14.47 12.12 -11.24
N LYS A 140 15.20 11.10 -11.66
CA LYS A 140 14.65 9.93 -12.33
C LYS A 140 14.95 8.73 -11.44
N PHE A 141 13.91 8.23 -10.78
CA PHE A 141 14.03 7.19 -9.77
C PHE A 141 14.64 5.90 -10.33
N ARG A 142 15.53 5.28 -9.56
CA ARG A 142 16.13 3.97 -9.86
C ARG A 142 15.75 2.93 -8.82
N GLU A 143 16.09 3.19 -7.56
CA GLU A 143 15.83 2.24 -6.48
C GLU A 143 15.78 2.92 -5.11
N GLU A 144 15.16 2.22 -4.18
CA GLU A 144 15.17 2.53 -2.75
C GLU A 144 16.03 1.49 -2.01
N ALA A 145 17.03 1.98 -1.29
CA ALA A 145 17.96 1.13 -0.54
C ALA A 145 17.41 0.71 0.84
N THR A 146 16.21 1.14 1.18
CA THR A 146 15.53 0.84 2.45
C THR A 146 15.48 -0.66 2.70
N THR A 147 15.89 -1.05 3.91
CA THR A 147 15.80 -2.43 4.38
C THR A 147 15.06 -2.51 5.72
N PHE A 148 14.61 -3.72 6.04
CA PHE A 148 13.95 -4.09 7.29
C PHE A 148 14.62 -5.37 7.82
N ALA A 149 15.46 -5.23 8.85
CA ALA A 149 16.25 -6.33 9.40
C ALA A 149 15.53 -6.96 10.60
N PHE A 150 14.87 -8.09 10.37
CA PHE A 150 14.22 -8.87 11.42
C PHE A 150 15.17 -9.88 12.05
N ALA A 151 14.94 -10.21 13.32
CA ALA A 151 15.73 -11.21 14.02
C ALA A 151 15.53 -12.62 13.39
N PRO A 152 16.56 -13.47 13.35
CA PRO A 152 16.48 -14.78 12.67
C PRO A 152 15.37 -15.71 13.19
N GLN A 153 14.97 -15.57 14.45
CA GLN A 153 13.89 -16.37 15.07
C GLN A 153 12.49 -15.82 14.78
N ALA A 154 12.37 -14.68 14.10
CA ALA A 154 11.08 -14.11 13.77
C ALA A 154 10.34 -14.96 12.72
N ARG A 155 9.02 -14.80 12.69
CA ARG A 155 8.11 -15.49 11.77
C ARG A 155 7.41 -14.47 10.89
N ALA A 156 6.94 -14.91 9.73
CA ALA A 156 6.30 -14.03 8.76
C ALA A 156 5.05 -14.65 8.13
N TRP A 157 4.13 -13.79 7.72
CA TRP A 157 2.94 -14.08 6.89
C TRP A 157 3.04 -13.19 5.67
N LEU A 158 3.35 -13.79 4.54
CA LEU A 158 3.73 -13.08 3.32
C LEU A 158 2.98 -13.64 2.11
N GLN A 159 2.44 -12.77 1.27
CA GLN A 159 1.84 -13.14 0.01
C GLN A 159 2.86 -12.98 -1.13
N PRO A 160 3.13 -14.04 -1.93
CA PRO A 160 3.98 -13.91 -3.11
C PRO A 160 3.36 -12.97 -4.15
N MET A 161 4.18 -12.23 -4.89
CA MET A 161 3.73 -11.39 -6.00
C MET A 161 3.79 -12.13 -7.31
N SER A 162 2.65 -12.29 -7.97
CA SER A 162 2.59 -12.85 -9.33
C SER A 162 3.21 -11.93 -10.38
N VAL A 163 3.78 -12.53 -11.41
CA VAL A 163 4.33 -11.76 -12.53
C VAL A 163 3.19 -11.09 -13.30
N ALA A 164 3.31 -9.78 -13.47
CA ALA A 164 2.28 -8.98 -14.13
C ALA A 164 2.02 -9.42 -15.58
N LYS A 165 0.75 -9.36 -15.98
CA LYS A 165 0.26 -9.73 -17.32
C LYS A 165 0.59 -11.19 -17.71
N THR A 166 0.50 -12.08 -16.71
CA THR A 166 0.59 -13.54 -16.85
C THR A 166 -0.63 -14.22 -16.24
N GLY A 167 -0.62 -15.55 -16.14
CA GLY A 167 -1.70 -16.33 -15.53
C GLY A 167 -2.95 -16.42 -16.41
N PHE A 168 -4.10 -16.65 -15.76
CA PHE A 168 -5.39 -16.75 -16.44
C PHE A 168 -5.65 -15.48 -17.27
N ALA A 169 -5.85 -15.66 -18.57
CA ALA A 169 -6.13 -14.57 -19.52
C ALA A 169 -5.24 -13.30 -19.31
N ARG A 170 -4.01 -13.49 -18.81
CA ARG A 170 -3.05 -12.40 -18.51
C ARG A 170 -3.58 -11.37 -17.50
N THR A 171 -4.39 -11.80 -16.54
CA THR A 171 -5.00 -10.91 -15.53
C THR A 171 -4.18 -10.75 -14.26
N ASN A 172 -3.03 -11.41 -14.14
CA ASN A 172 -2.13 -11.16 -12.99
C ASN A 172 -1.57 -9.73 -12.99
N PRO A 173 -1.23 -9.19 -11.81
CA PRO A 173 -1.42 -9.78 -10.49
C PRO A 173 -2.89 -9.68 -10.06
N SER A 174 -3.40 -10.77 -9.49
CA SER A 174 -4.74 -10.75 -8.87
C SER A 174 -4.72 -10.24 -7.44
N TYR A 175 -3.54 -10.27 -6.81
CA TYR A 175 -3.33 -10.05 -5.37
C TYR A 175 -4.13 -11.03 -4.49
N GLU A 176 -4.47 -12.20 -5.04
CA GLU A 176 -5.26 -13.26 -4.41
C GLU A 176 -4.47 -14.56 -4.23
N GLU A 177 -3.15 -14.52 -4.38
CA GLU A 177 -2.30 -15.67 -4.10
C GLU A 177 -2.33 -16.03 -2.62
N HIS A 178 -2.11 -17.31 -2.34
CA HIS A 178 -2.13 -17.81 -0.97
C HIS A 178 -0.98 -17.23 -0.15
N TYR A 179 -1.31 -16.66 1.00
CA TYR A 179 -0.32 -16.28 2.00
C TYR A 179 0.47 -17.50 2.45
N GLN A 180 1.79 -17.36 2.48
CA GLN A 180 2.65 -18.28 3.20
C GLN A 180 2.63 -17.89 4.68
N ALA A 181 1.89 -18.69 5.48
CA ALA A 181 1.62 -18.38 6.86
C ALA A 181 2.68 -18.98 7.79
N ASP A 182 3.11 -18.19 8.78
CA ASP A 182 4.05 -18.59 9.85
C ASP A 182 5.35 -19.18 9.31
N ILE A 183 5.90 -18.61 8.23
CA ILE A 183 7.18 -19.04 7.65
C ILE A 183 8.36 -18.39 8.42
N PRO A 184 9.56 -19.04 8.43
CA PRO A 184 10.78 -18.42 8.96
C PRO A 184 11.10 -17.13 8.21
N VAL A 185 11.51 -16.10 8.95
CA VAL A 185 12.09 -14.90 8.36
C VAL A 185 13.33 -15.28 7.55
N GLY A 186 13.48 -14.67 6.36
CA GLY A 186 14.55 -15.03 5.42
C GLY A 186 14.18 -16.10 4.40
N THR A 187 12.98 -16.69 4.48
CA THR A 187 12.45 -17.58 3.43
C THR A 187 12.33 -16.80 2.12
N PRO A 188 12.91 -17.27 1.01
CA PRO A 188 12.76 -16.61 -0.28
C PRO A 188 11.33 -16.75 -0.81
N SER A 189 10.86 -15.74 -1.54
CA SER A 189 9.58 -15.84 -2.26
C SER A 189 9.66 -16.94 -3.32
N PRO A 190 8.61 -17.76 -3.48
CA PRO A 190 8.53 -18.74 -4.56
C PRO A 190 8.40 -18.07 -5.94
N LEU A 191 8.06 -16.77 -5.98
CA LEU A 191 7.90 -15.99 -7.20
C LEU A 191 8.95 -14.85 -7.24
N ALA A 192 9.57 -14.67 -8.40
CA ALA A 192 10.69 -13.74 -8.57
C ALA A 192 10.32 -12.27 -8.33
N ALA A 193 9.03 -11.92 -8.44
CA ALA A 193 8.53 -10.58 -8.22
C ALA A 193 8.51 -10.14 -6.74
N GLY A 194 8.73 -11.07 -5.80
CA GLY A 194 8.85 -10.77 -4.38
C GLY A 194 7.59 -10.98 -3.58
N TRP A 195 7.38 -10.12 -2.57
CA TRP A 195 6.28 -10.20 -1.61
C TRP A 195 5.46 -8.92 -1.63
N VAL A 196 4.14 -9.06 -1.71
CA VAL A 196 3.18 -7.92 -1.70
C VAL A 196 3.06 -7.29 -0.31
N PHE A 197 2.65 -6.03 -0.27
CA PHE A 197 2.14 -5.39 0.92
C PHE A 197 0.62 -5.63 1.10
N PRO A 198 0.12 -5.70 2.37
CA PRO A 198 0.88 -5.67 3.63
C PRO A 198 1.63 -6.96 3.91
N ALA A 199 2.77 -6.86 4.59
CA ALA A 199 3.57 -7.99 5.05
C ALA A 199 3.57 -8.03 6.58
N LEU A 200 3.27 -9.18 7.20
CA LEU A 200 3.20 -9.31 8.65
C LEU A 200 4.38 -10.12 9.17
N PHE A 201 4.99 -9.60 10.24
CA PHE A 201 6.10 -10.26 10.95
C PHE A 201 5.79 -10.37 12.44
N ARG A 202 6.38 -11.38 13.11
CA ARG A 202 6.27 -11.57 14.55
C ARG A 202 7.61 -11.93 15.17
N SER A 203 8.00 -11.24 16.23
CA SER A 203 9.15 -11.58 17.07
C SER A 203 8.69 -11.62 18.53
N GLY A 204 8.60 -12.81 19.11
CA GLY A 204 7.97 -13.01 20.43
C GLY A 204 6.51 -12.51 20.42
N ASP A 205 6.18 -11.58 21.33
CA ASP A 205 4.85 -10.99 21.47
C ASP A 205 4.65 -9.70 20.66
N THR A 206 5.65 -9.32 19.87
CA THR A 206 5.60 -8.11 19.05
C THR A 206 5.35 -8.47 17.60
N TYR A 207 4.29 -7.90 17.04
CA TYR A 207 3.92 -7.96 15.63
C TYR A 207 4.32 -6.67 14.93
N VAL A 208 4.67 -6.79 13.65
CA VAL A 208 4.97 -5.67 12.74
C VAL A 208 4.22 -5.90 11.45
N ALA A 209 3.23 -5.05 11.16
CA ALA A 209 2.63 -5.01 9.82
C ALA A 209 3.32 -3.92 9.01
N LEU A 210 3.98 -4.34 7.95
CA LEU A 210 4.73 -3.47 7.03
C LEU A 210 3.89 -3.19 5.78
N THR A 211 3.72 -1.91 5.47
CA THR A 211 3.00 -1.44 4.27
C THR A 211 3.48 -0.06 3.86
N GLU A 212 2.74 0.61 3.01
CA GLU A 212 2.96 2.00 2.61
C GLU A 212 1.66 2.81 2.68
N ALA A 213 1.76 4.14 2.71
CA ALA A 213 0.62 5.05 2.72
C ALA A 213 0.91 6.32 1.92
N ASN A 214 -0.17 6.99 1.50
CA ASN A 214 -0.13 8.24 0.73
C ASN A 214 0.46 8.07 -0.68
N LEU A 215 -0.04 7.09 -1.43
CA LEU A 215 0.18 7.01 -2.88
C LEU A 215 -0.73 8.04 -3.57
N ASP A 216 -0.14 9.08 -4.15
CA ASP A 216 -0.85 10.23 -4.72
C ASP A 216 -0.77 10.33 -6.26
N GLY A 217 -0.25 9.28 -6.91
CA GLY A 217 -0.04 9.23 -8.36
C GLY A 217 1.31 9.78 -8.82
N THR A 218 2.07 10.42 -7.94
CA THR A 218 3.43 10.92 -8.28
C THR A 218 4.50 9.86 -8.07
N PHE A 219 4.15 8.72 -7.45
CA PHE A 219 5.05 7.62 -7.15
C PHE A 219 4.41 6.27 -7.51
N HIS A 220 5.22 5.23 -7.61
CA HIS A 220 4.79 3.85 -7.81
C HIS A 220 4.43 3.16 -6.48
N GLY A 221 3.62 2.12 -6.51
CA GLY A 221 3.46 1.19 -5.39
C GLY A 221 4.72 0.36 -5.17
N SER A 222 4.97 -0.06 -3.93
CA SER A 222 6.16 -0.80 -3.55
C SER A 222 5.83 -2.20 -3.01
N ARG A 223 6.84 -3.04 -2.93
CA ARG A 223 6.78 -4.40 -2.37
C ARG A 223 8.12 -4.77 -1.75
N LEU A 224 8.28 -6.00 -1.27
CA LEU A 224 9.57 -6.51 -0.81
C LEU A 224 10.20 -7.41 -1.87
N GLN A 225 11.53 -7.37 -1.96
CA GLN A 225 12.29 -8.24 -2.85
C GLN A 225 12.05 -9.72 -2.53
N ALA A 226 12.23 -10.59 -3.53
CA ALA A 226 12.05 -12.04 -3.37
C ALA A 226 13.08 -12.66 -2.41
N GLN A 227 14.29 -12.11 -2.34
CA GLN A 227 15.36 -12.59 -1.49
C GLN A 227 15.49 -11.71 -0.24
N SER A 228 15.64 -12.36 0.93
CA SER A 228 15.76 -11.71 2.23
C SER A 228 16.79 -12.38 3.10
N LYS A 229 17.99 -12.59 2.55
CA LYS A 229 19.10 -13.29 3.22
C LYS A 229 19.34 -12.71 4.62
N GLY A 230 19.41 -13.60 5.61
CA GLY A 230 19.64 -13.22 7.01
C GLY A 230 18.48 -12.43 7.64
N GLY A 231 17.27 -12.49 7.08
CA GLY A 231 16.10 -11.79 7.60
C GLY A 231 16.06 -10.30 7.23
N VAL A 232 16.88 -9.86 6.28
CA VAL A 232 16.94 -8.47 5.80
C VAL A 232 16.07 -8.35 4.55
N TYR A 233 14.90 -7.81 4.70
CA TYR A 233 13.99 -7.52 3.58
C TYR A 233 14.31 -6.14 3.00
N ARG A 234 14.19 -5.99 1.69
CA ARG A 234 14.45 -4.73 0.98
C ARG A 234 13.24 -4.34 0.15
N ILE A 235 12.99 -3.04 0.03
CA ILE A 235 12.01 -2.48 -0.90
C ILE A 235 12.36 -2.88 -2.33
N ALA A 236 11.34 -3.21 -3.11
CA ALA A 236 11.41 -3.43 -4.55
C ALA A 236 10.42 -2.53 -5.28
N ALA A 237 10.84 -2.05 -6.43
CA ALA A 237 10.00 -1.36 -7.39
C ALA A 237 9.15 -2.36 -8.20
N PRO A 238 8.10 -1.89 -8.90
CA PRO A 238 7.31 -2.70 -9.80
C PRO A 238 8.13 -3.30 -10.96
N MET A 239 7.63 -4.40 -11.53
CA MET A 239 8.21 -5.01 -12.73
C MET A 239 7.94 -4.14 -13.98
N PRO A 240 8.78 -4.24 -15.04
CA PRO A 240 8.61 -3.44 -16.25
C PRO A 240 7.22 -3.51 -16.89
N GLN A 241 6.49 -4.62 -16.73
CA GLN A 241 5.17 -4.84 -17.29
C GLN A 241 4.04 -4.12 -16.55
N GLU A 242 4.28 -3.61 -15.35
CA GLU A 242 3.25 -3.06 -14.46
C GLU A 242 2.87 -1.61 -14.79
N THR A 243 2.90 -1.26 -16.06
CA THR A 243 2.48 0.05 -16.56
C THR A 243 1.06 0.02 -17.11
N PHE A 244 0.35 1.13 -16.94
CA PHE A 244 -0.87 1.41 -17.69
C PHE A 244 -0.49 1.96 -19.06
N THR A 245 -0.95 1.32 -20.12
CA THR A 245 -0.81 1.70 -21.55
C THR A 245 0.28 2.74 -21.84
N ASP A 246 1.51 2.28 -22.11
CA ASP A 246 2.67 3.11 -22.44
C ASP A 246 3.05 4.21 -21.43
N GLY A 247 2.48 4.15 -20.22
CA GLY A 247 2.77 5.11 -19.15
C GLY A 247 4.06 4.81 -18.39
N ALA A 248 4.43 5.73 -17.50
CA ALA A 248 5.64 5.61 -16.70
C ALA A 248 5.55 4.45 -15.69
N LEU A 249 6.63 3.67 -15.63
CA LEU A 249 6.81 2.65 -14.58
C LEU A 249 7.28 3.29 -13.28
N LEU A 250 8.33 4.09 -13.35
CA LEU A 250 9.02 4.71 -12.23
C LEU A 250 8.89 6.23 -12.29
N PRO A 251 8.86 6.91 -11.14
CA PRO A 251 8.64 8.34 -11.10
C PRO A 251 9.84 9.14 -11.63
N THR A 252 9.50 10.28 -12.25
CA THR A 252 10.42 11.34 -12.59
C THR A 252 9.91 12.66 -12.06
N ALA A 253 10.82 13.53 -11.58
CA ALA A 253 10.47 14.85 -11.10
C ALA A 253 11.55 15.87 -11.40
N THR A 254 11.15 17.15 -11.48
CA THR A 254 12.06 18.30 -11.54
C THR A 254 12.05 19.00 -10.19
N GLY A 255 13.21 19.27 -9.65
CA GLY A 255 13.40 20.00 -8.39
C GLY A 255 13.22 19.14 -7.14
N GLN A 256 12.08 18.48 -6.95
CA GLN A 256 11.79 17.73 -5.72
C GLN A 256 11.00 16.44 -6.01
N MET A 257 11.31 15.38 -5.26
CA MET A 257 10.51 14.14 -5.19
C MET A 257 10.32 13.72 -3.74
N THR A 258 9.08 13.39 -3.38
CA THR A 258 8.73 12.84 -2.06
C THR A 258 8.17 11.43 -2.25
N THR A 259 8.66 10.46 -1.47
CA THR A 259 8.14 9.08 -1.51
C THR A 259 6.85 8.95 -0.69
N PRO A 260 6.04 7.92 -0.93
CA PRO A 260 5.04 7.49 0.03
C PRO A 260 5.67 7.19 1.39
N TRP A 261 4.86 7.16 2.44
CA TRP A 261 5.30 6.71 3.76
C TRP A 261 5.57 5.21 3.75
N ARG A 262 6.69 4.79 4.31
CA ARG A 262 6.93 3.41 4.73
C ARG A 262 6.36 3.26 6.12
N VAL A 263 5.41 2.35 6.30
CA VAL A 263 4.56 2.24 7.50
C VAL A 263 4.82 0.91 8.18
N LEU A 264 5.16 0.97 9.46
CA LEU A 264 5.32 -0.19 10.33
C LEU A 264 4.34 -0.04 11.50
N ALA A 265 3.19 -0.72 11.46
CA ALA A 265 2.33 -0.83 12.63
C ALA A 265 2.95 -1.87 13.58
N ILE A 266 3.25 -1.46 14.83
CA ILE A 266 4.07 -2.24 15.77
C ILE A 266 3.36 -2.36 17.11
N GLY A 267 3.20 -3.60 17.60
CA GLY A 267 2.62 -3.82 18.91
C GLY A 267 2.23 -5.26 19.18
N SER A 268 1.26 -5.47 20.05
CA SER A 268 0.56 -6.75 20.17
C SER A 268 -0.25 -7.01 18.89
N LEU A 269 -0.73 -8.22 18.70
CA LEU A 269 -1.64 -8.51 17.58
C LEU A 269 -2.86 -7.58 17.59
N ALA A 270 -3.45 -7.35 18.75
CA ALA A 270 -4.58 -6.42 18.90
C ALA A 270 -4.20 -4.99 18.48
N THR A 271 -3.01 -4.50 18.87
CA THR A 271 -2.52 -3.18 18.45
C THR A 271 -2.43 -3.07 16.94
N VAL A 272 -1.85 -4.08 16.26
CA VAL A 272 -1.71 -4.08 14.80
C VAL A 272 -3.07 -4.17 14.10
N VAL A 273 -3.98 -5.00 14.61
CA VAL A 273 -5.35 -5.11 14.08
C VAL A 273 -6.11 -3.80 14.24
N ASP A 274 -5.93 -3.08 15.34
CA ASP A 274 -6.61 -1.82 15.62
C ASP A 274 -5.95 -0.59 14.98
N SER A 275 -4.70 -0.69 14.51
CA SER A 275 -3.94 0.43 13.94
C SER A 275 -4.66 1.07 12.75
N THR A 276 -4.66 2.38 12.72
CA THR A 276 -5.17 3.23 11.62
C THR A 276 -4.05 3.93 10.85
N LEU A 277 -2.79 3.54 11.05
CA LEU A 277 -1.61 4.22 10.48
C LEU A 277 -1.67 4.41 8.96
N GLY A 278 -2.31 3.51 8.22
CA GLY A 278 -2.50 3.67 6.78
C GLY A 278 -3.34 4.90 6.42
N THR A 279 -4.36 5.21 7.20
CA THR A 279 -5.20 6.40 7.03
C THR A 279 -4.65 7.64 7.76
N ASP A 280 -4.00 7.46 8.91
CA ASP A 280 -3.36 8.54 9.67
C ASP A 280 -2.27 9.27 8.88
N LEU A 281 -1.60 8.55 7.97
CA LEU A 281 -0.49 9.04 7.16
C LEU A 281 -0.90 9.40 5.74
N ALA A 282 -2.13 9.14 5.36
CA ALA A 282 -2.69 9.55 4.08
C ALA A 282 -2.94 11.07 4.06
N ALA A 283 -3.00 11.65 2.87
CA ALA A 283 -3.44 13.03 2.72
C ALA A 283 -4.89 13.15 3.20
N PRO A 284 -5.27 14.28 3.83
CA PRO A 284 -6.64 14.52 4.23
C PRO A 284 -7.61 14.46 3.05
N ALA A 285 -8.83 14.01 3.31
CA ALA A 285 -9.89 14.09 2.31
C ALA A 285 -10.11 15.54 1.86
N GLN A 286 -10.45 15.73 0.58
CA GLN A 286 -10.72 17.04 0.01
C GLN A 286 -12.15 17.50 0.38
N GLY A 287 -12.36 17.84 1.65
CA GLY A 287 -13.64 18.30 2.17
C GLY A 287 -14.44 17.21 2.92
N PRO A 288 -15.66 17.54 3.37
CA PRO A 288 -16.51 16.60 4.09
C PRO A 288 -16.96 15.46 3.17
N VAL A 289 -17.16 14.28 3.75
CA VAL A 289 -17.70 13.13 3.02
C VAL A 289 -19.13 13.43 2.60
N PRO A 290 -19.46 13.38 1.29
CA PRO A 290 -20.81 13.67 0.82
C PRO A 290 -21.82 12.61 1.28
N ASP A 291 -23.09 13.00 1.45
CA ASP A 291 -24.18 12.13 1.90
C ASP A 291 -24.44 10.91 0.99
N TRP A 292 -24.04 11.00 -0.28
CA TRP A 292 -24.19 9.88 -1.21
C TRP A 292 -23.14 8.76 -1.00
N VAL A 293 -22.04 9.04 -0.29
CA VAL A 293 -21.04 8.04 0.08
C VAL A 293 -21.57 7.25 1.28
N ARG A 294 -22.20 6.13 0.99
CA ARG A 294 -22.78 5.25 2.00
C ARG A 294 -22.15 3.85 1.88
N PRO A 295 -21.28 3.46 2.80
CA PRO A 295 -20.81 2.08 2.89
C PRO A 295 -21.97 1.12 3.15
N GLY A 296 -21.85 -0.11 2.68
CA GLY A 296 -22.87 -1.11 2.91
C GLY A 296 -22.47 -2.49 2.44
N HIS A 297 -23.34 -3.46 2.66
CA HIS A 297 -23.20 -4.82 2.18
C HIS A 297 -23.81 -4.96 0.79
N ALA A 298 -23.23 -5.81 -0.04
CA ALA A 298 -23.77 -6.11 -1.38
C ALA A 298 -24.01 -7.60 -1.55
N SER A 299 -25.18 -7.97 -2.05
CA SER A 299 -25.39 -9.30 -2.60
C SER A 299 -24.65 -9.44 -3.93
N TRP A 300 -24.10 -10.60 -4.23
CA TRP A 300 -23.25 -10.82 -5.39
C TRP A 300 -23.43 -12.24 -5.94
N SER A 301 -24.16 -12.36 -7.05
CA SER A 301 -24.49 -13.65 -7.65
C SER A 301 -23.29 -14.45 -8.12
N TRP A 302 -22.26 -13.78 -8.64
CA TRP A 302 -21.05 -14.41 -9.16
C TRP A 302 -20.29 -15.24 -8.12
N ALA A 303 -20.32 -14.84 -6.85
CA ALA A 303 -19.64 -15.57 -5.77
C ALA A 303 -20.07 -17.04 -5.71
N ILE A 304 -21.35 -17.31 -6.02
CA ILE A 304 -21.97 -18.66 -5.93
C ILE A 304 -22.20 -19.25 -7.32
N LEU A 305 -22.73 -18.46 -8.26
CA LEU A 305 -23.30 -18.95 -9.52
C LEU A 305 -22.40 -18.70 -10.75
N LYS A 306 -21.35 -17.87 -10.63
CA LYS A 306 -20.43 -17.50 -11.70
C LYS A 306 -21.09 -16.80 -12.89
N ASP A 307 -20.35 -16.67 -13.99
CA ASP A 307 -20.69 -15.81 -15.14
C ASP A 307 -21.97 -16.21 -15.89
N ASP A 308 -22.30 -17.50 -15.96
CA ASP A 308 -23.46 -17.99 -16.69
C ASP A 308 -24.77 -17.46 -16.13
N PHE A 309 -24.76 -17.08 -14.87
CA PHE A 309 -25.94 -16.55 -14.17
C PHE A 309 -25.98 -15.02 -14.10
N THR A 310 -25.14 -14.31 -14.86
CA THR A 310 -25.33 -12.87 -15.07
C THR A 310 -26.54 -12.65 -16.00
N THR A 311 -27.73 -12.94 -15.51
CA THR A 311 -29.01 -12.83 -16.23
C THR A 311 -29.99 -11.91 -15.49
N PHE A 312 -30.91 -11.29 -16.21
CA PHE A 312 -31.91 -10.39 -15.62
C PHE A 312 -32.69 -11.07 -14.47
N GLY A 313 -33.14 -12.30 -14.67
CA GLY A 313 -33.92 -13.02 -13.65
C GLY A 313 -33.12 -13.32 -12.37
N THR A 314 -31.87 -13.74 -12.53
CA THR A 314 -30.97 -14.00 -11.39
C THR A 314 -30.69 -12.71 -10.62
N GLN A 315 -30.35 -11.61 -11.32
CA GLN A 315 -30.05 -10.34 -10.64
C GLN A 315 -31.27 -9.81 -9.88
N LYS A 316 -32.48 -10.00 -10.42
CA LYS A 316 -33.71 -9.64 -9.72
C LYS A 316 -33.87 -10.42 -8.41
N GLN A 317 -33.57 -11.72 -8.40
CA GLN A 317 -33.59 -12.56 -7.18
C GLN A 317 -32.54 -12.07 -6.16
N PHE A 318 -31.36 -11.65 -6.61
CA PHE A 318 -30.31 -11.12 -5.72
C PHE A 318 -30.64 -9.71 -5.19
N ILE A 319 -31.44 -8.91 -5.90
CA ILE A 319 -32.04 -7.68 -5.36
C ILE A 319 -33.01 -8.03 -4.23
N ASP A 320 -33.91 -8.99 -4.45
CA ASP A 320 -34.85 -9.45 -3.42
C ASP A 320 -34.10 -9.99 -2.19
N TYR A 321 -33.07 -10.82 -2.40
CA TYR A 321 -32.24 -11.32 -1.33
C TYR A 321 -31.54 -10.20 -0.54
N ALA A 322 -30.97 -9.18 -1.21
CA ALA A 322 -30.38 -8.02 -0.54
C ALA A 322 -31.43 -7.27 0.31
N ALA A 323 -32.64 -7.08 -0.23
CA ALA A 323 -33.72 -6.43 0.49
C ALA A 323 -34.17 -7.22 1.74
N ASP A 324 -34.30 -8.54 1.62
CA ASP A 324 -34.68 -9.42 2.72
C ASP A 324 -33.63 -9.46 3.83
N MET A 325 -32.34 -9.36 3.45
CA MET A 325 -31.21 -9.27 4.39
C MET A 325 -30.98 -7.88 4.96
N GLY A 326 -31.67 -6.85 4.48
CA GLY A 326 -31.45 -5.46 4.85
C GLY A 326 -30.11 -4.91 4.36
N TRP A 327 -29.58 -5.46 3.26
CA TRP A 327 -28.32 -5.00 2.66
C TRP A 327 -28.58 -3.84 1.69
N GLU A 328 -27.61 -2.93 1.66
CA GLU A 328 -27.74 -1.67 0.93
C GLU A 328 -27.58 -1.82 -0.58
N TYR A 329 -26.88 -2.88 -1.05
CA TYR A 329 -26.48 -2.98 -2.45
C TYR A 329 -26.67 -4.38 -3.02
N MET A 330 -26.67 -4.43 -4.35
CA MET A 330 -26.51 -5.64 -5.17
C MET A 330 -25.53 -5.34 -6.31
N LEU A 331 -24.56 -6.24 -6.53
CA LEU A 331 -23.55 -6.15 -7.57
C LEU A 331 -23.89 -7.07 -8.74
N ILE A 332 -24.02 -6.48 -9.94
CA ILE A 332 -24.08 -7.20 -11.21
C ILE A 332 -22.64 -7.33 -11.74
N ASP A 333 -22.16 -8.57 -11.87
CA ASP A 333 -20.79 -8.88 -12.28
C ASP A 333 -20.58 -8.88 -13.80
N ALA A 334 -19.46 -9.36 -14.30
CA ALA A 334 -19.03 -9.36 -15.68
C ALA A 334 -20.11 -9.80 -16.69
N TYR A 335 -19.98 -9.33 -17.93
CA TYR A 335 -20.89 -9.57 -19.06
C TYR A 335 -22.28 -8.93 -18.96
N TRP A 336 -22.55 -8.10 -17.95
CA TRP A 336 -23.88 -7.50 -17.80
C TRP A 336 -24.30 -6.65 -19.00
N ASP A 337 -23.34 -6.01 -19.68
CA ASP A 337 -23.58 -5.17 -20.86
C ASP A 337 -24.04 -5.99 -22.08
N GLN A 338 -23.59 -7.24 -22.21
CA GLN A 338 -23.95 -8.14 -23.31
C GLN A 338 -25.16 -9.03 -22.97
N LYS A 339 -25.20 -9.60 -21.75
CA LYS A 339 -26.23 -10.56 -21.37
C LYS A 339 -27.54 -9.91 -20.88
N ILE A 340 -27.44 -8.71 -20.32
CA ILE A 340 -28.58 -7.97 -19.79
C ILE A 340 -28.81 -6.69 -20.61
N GLY A 341 -27.77 -5.91 -20.84
CA GLY A 341 -27.83 -4.63 -21.53
C GLY A 341 -28.27 -3.46 -20.64
N TYR A 342 -27.87 -2.27 -21.01
CA TYR A 342 -28.09 -1.04 -20.23
C TYR A 342 -29.56 -0.78 -19.89
N GLU A 343 -30.46 -1.00 -20.85
CA GLU A 343 -31.91 -0.78 -20.65
C GLU A 343 -32.47 -1.70 -19.58
N LYS A 344 -32.13 -2.97 -19.64
CA LYS A 344 -32.56 -3.96 -18.64
C LYS A 344 -31.89 -3.77 -17.27
N VAL A 345 -30.65 -3.30 -17.24
CA VAL A 345 -30.02 -2.88 -15.96
C VAL A 345 -30.77 -1.67 -15.38
N LYS A 346 -31.23 -0.72 -16.20
CA LYS A 346 -32.08 0.38 -15.73
C LYS A 346 -33.39 -0.13 -15.13
N GLU A 347 -34.04 -1.15 -15.72
CA GLU A 347 -35.23 -1.80 -15.16
C GLU A 347 -34.93 -2.44 -13.81
N LEU A 348 -33.75 -3.11 -13.64
CA LEU A 348 -33.30 -3.66 -12.36
C LEU A 348 -33.10 -2.55 -11.31
N VAL A 349 -32.50 -1.42 -11.70
CA VAL A 349 -32.34 -0.24 -10.82
C VAL A 349 -33.71 0.28 -10.35
N ASP A 350 -34.67 0.39 -11.26
CA ASP A 350 -36.02 0.85 -10.93
C ASP A 350 -36.75 -0.16 -10.02
N TYR A 351 -36.54 -1.45 -10.23
CA TYR A 351 -37.06 -2.52 -9.38
C TYR A 351 -36.43 -2.51 -7.97
N ALA A 352 -35.15 -2.21 -7.86
CA ALA A 352 -34.40 -2.21 -6.61
C ALA A 352 -34.72 -0.98 -5.73
N ARG A 353 -35.01 0.18 -6.37
CA ARG A 353 -35.20 1.46 -5.69
C ARG A 353 -36.28 1.43 -4.60
N PRO A 354 -37.53 0.95 -4.82
CA PRO A 354 -38.54 0.90 -3.78
C PRO A 354 -38.21 -0.09 -2.66
N LYS A 355 -37.22 -0.95 -2.85
CA LYS A 355 -36.69 -1.91 -1.86
C LYS A 355 -35.52 -1.36 -1.07
N ASN A 356 -35.09 -0.11 -1.31
CA ASN A 356 -33.90 0.53 -0.75
C ASN A 356 -32.58 -0.19 -1.08
N VAL A 357 -32.51 -0.91 -2.19
CA VAL A 357 -31.29 -1.58 -2.67
C VAL A 357 -30.68 -0.77 -3.82
N GLY A 358 -29.40 -0.39 -3.68
CA GLY A 358 -28.61 0.22 -4.74
C GLY A 358 -27.99 -0.83 -5.66
N VAL A 359 -27.92 -0.56 -6.95
CA VAL A 359 -27.27 -1.43 -7.92
C VAL A 359 -25.86 -0.95 -8.19
N LEU A 360 -24.90 -1.87 -8.13
CA LEU A 360 -23.50 -1.69 -8.53
C LEU A 360 -23.24 -2.53 -9.79
N VAL A 361 -22.31 -2.11 -10.64
CA VAL A 361 -21.98 -2.84 -11.88
C VAL A 361 -20.47 -3.02 -12.04
N TRP A 362 -20.06 -4.12 -12.65
CA TRP A 362 -18.68 -4.52 -12.83
C TRP A 362 -18.06 -3.94 -14.11
N TYR A 363 -16.76 -3.67 -14.09
CA TYR A 363 -15.94 -3.26 -15.24
C TYR A 363 -14.59 -3.95 -15.24
N ASN A 364 -14.12 -4.34 -16.43
CA ASN A 364 -12.73 -4.64 -16.68
C ASN A 364 -11.94 -3.33 -16.78
N SER A 365 -10.89 -3.17 -15.98
CA SER A 365 -10.02 -1.99 -16.03
C SER A 365 -9.27 -1.86 -17.36
N ALA A 366 -9.03 -2.98 -18.05
CA ALA A 366 -8.18 -3.01 -19.24
C ALA A 366 -8.91 -2.64 -20.52
N GLY A 367 -8.15 -2.14 -21.47
CA GLY A 367 -8.47 -2.14 -22.90
C GLY A 367 -7.90 -3.39 -23.57
N ALA A 368 -6.58 -3.45 -23.76
CA ALA A 368 -5.91 -4.51 -24.53
C ALA A 368 -4.84 -5.29 -23.75
N TRP A 369 -4.64 -5.04 -22.45
CA TRP A 369 -3.52 -5.62 -21.70
C TRP A 369 -3.82 -6.96 -21.01
N ASN A 370 -5.08 -7.42 -20.99
CA ASN A 370 -5.42 -8.80 -20.68
C ASN A 370 -6.22 -9.42 -21.84
N ASP A 371 -6.33 -10.73 -21.85
CA ASP A 371 -6.93 -11.51 -22.94
C ASP A 371 -8.34 -12.05 -22.55
N THR A 372 -8.87 -11.68 -21.38
CA THR A 372 -10.22 -12.07 -21.00
C THR A 372 -11.26 -11.42 -21.91
N ASP A 373 -12.32 -12.15 -22.24
CA ASP A 373 -13.48 -11.65 -22.96
C ASP A 373 -14.52 -10.95 -22.08
N MET A 374 -14.26 -10.90 -20.76
CA MET A 374 -15.15 -10.29 -19.77
C MET A 374 -15.35 -8.78 -20.03
N THR A 375 -16.60 -8.41 -20.22
CA THR A 375 -17.04 -7.05 -20.52
C THR A 375 -17.94 -6.48 -19.40
N PRO A 376 -18.13 -5.13 -19.31
CA PRO A 376 -17.60 -4.05 -20.15
C PRO A 376 -16.09 -3.90 -20.03
N ARG A 377 -15.41 -3.69 -21.17
CA ARG A 377 -13.97 -3.40 -21.19
C ARG A 377 -13.67 -2.23 -22.15
N GLY A 378 -12.52 -1.58 -21.99
CA GLY A 378 -12.14 -0.44 -22.80
C GLY A 378 -12.95 0.83 -22.53
N LYS A 379 -13.76 0.85 -21.46
CA LYS A 379 -14.65 1.97 -21.11
C LYS A 379 -14.03 2.99 -20.14
N LEU A 380 -12.94 2.61 -19.48
CA LEU A 380 -12.38 3.39 -18.37
C LEU A 380 -10.99 3.96 -18.67
N LEU A 381 -10.46 3.80 -19.87
CA LEU A 381 -9.05 4.06 -20.18
C LEU A 381 -8.68 5.55 -20.12
N THR A 382 -9.53 6.43 -20.61
CA THR A 382 -9.32 7.89 -20.55
C THR A 382 -10.33 8.55 -19.63
N SER A 383 -10.01 9.74 -19.12
CA SER A 383 -10.97 10.53 -18.33
C SER A 383 -12.21 10.90 -19.16
N GLY A 384 -12.07 11.11 -20.49
CA GLY A 384 -13.21 11.34 -21.38
C GLY A 384 -14.16 10.15 -21.43
N ASP A 385 -13.63 8.94 -21.62
CA ASP A 385 -14.41 7.70 -21.67
C ASP A 385 -15.09 7.45 -20.31
N ARG A 386 -14.35 7.57 -19.21
CA ARG A 386 -14.89 7.41 -17.85
C ARG A 386 -16.05 8.36 -17.56
N ARG A 387 -15.89 9.67 -17.84
CA ARG A 387 -16.93 10.66 -17.60
C ARG A 387 -18.19 10.40 -18.42
N ALA A 388 -18.05 10.01 -19.68
CA ALA A 388 -19.19 9.65 -20.53
C ALA A 388 -19.92 8.43 -19.98
N GLU A 389 -19.20 7.37 -19.64
CA GLU A 389 -19.77 6.14 -19.10
C GLU A 389 -20.41 6.37 -17.72
N PHE A 390 -19.74 7.07 -16.80
CA PHE A 390 -20.24 7.35 -15.46
C PHE A 390 -21.47 8.28 -15.47
N ALA A 391 -21.53 9.26 -16.37
CA ALA A 391 -22.73 10.08 -16.57
C ALA A 391 -23.93 9.23 -16.99
N LYS A 392 -23.72 8.26 -17.88
CA LYS A 392 -24.75 7.28 -18.29
C LYS A 392 -25.23 6.44 -17.10
N LEU A 393 -24.31 5.86 -16.34
CA LEU A 393 -24.62 5.05 -15.14
C LEU A 393 -25.41 5.88 -14.10
N ARG A 394 -24.99 7.11 -13.86
CA ARG A 394 -25.69 8.03 -12.94
C ARG A 394 -27.11 8.31 -13.42
N THR A 395 -27.30 8.58 -14.70
CA THR A 395 -28.65 8.81 -15.28
C THR A 395 -29.56 7.59 -15.12
N MET A 396 -28.99 6.38 -15.21
CA MET A 396 -29.71 5.13 -14.95
C MET A 396 -30.04 4.93 -13.45
N GLY A 397 -29.34 5.63 -12.55
CA GLY A 397 -29.50 5.51 -11.10
C GLY A 397 -28.60 4.46 -10.44
N VAL A 398 -27.61 3.93 -11.17
CA VAL A 398 -26.56 3.06 -10.63
C VAL A 398 -25.82 3.80 -9.51
N LYS A 399 -25.44 3.09 -8.44
CA LYS A 399 -24.84 3.65 -7.23
C LYS A 399 -23.31 3.54 -7.18
N GLY A 400 -22.74 2.67 -7.98
CA GLY A 400 -21.30 2.48 -7.98
C GLY A 400 -20.82 1.41 -8.95
N ILE A 401 -19.52 1.21 -8.96
CA ILE A 401 -18.83 0.28 -9.84
C ILE A 401 -17.86 -0.61 -9.05
N LYS A 402 -17.67 -1.85 -9.52
CA LYS A 402 -16.53 -2.70 -9.19
C LYS A 402 -15.60 -2.66 -10.41
N VAL A 403 -14.32 -2.34 -10.21
CA VAL A 403 -13.33 -2.33 -11.29
C VAL A 403 -12.28 -3.41 -11.02
N ASP A 404 -12.07 -4.30 -11.98
CA ASP A 404 -11.29 -5.52 -11.82
C ASP A 404 -10.12 -5.60 -12.81
N PHE A 405 -9.18 -6.54 -12.57
CA PHE A 405 -8.09 -6.92 -13.46
C PHE A 405 -7.04 -5.83 -13.72
N PHE A 406 -6.63 -5.11 -12.69
CA PHE A 406 -5.51 -4.16 -12.81
C PHE A 406 -4.18 -4.89 -13.00
N GLY A 407 -3.25 -4.28 -13.74
CA GLY A 407 -2.00 -4.90 -14.19
C GLY A 407 -0.76 -4.51 -13.40
N GLY A 408 -0.88 -4.13 -12.14
CA GLY A 408 0.27 -3.87 -11.26
C GLY A 408 0.30 -2.49 -10.63
N ASP A 409 1.50 -2.05 -10.21
CA ASP A 409 1.71 -0.92 -9.29
C ASP A 409 2.68 0.15 -9.82
N GLY A 410 2.98 0.16 -11.12
CA GLY A 410 3.79 1.23 -11.73
C GLY A 410 3.12 2.60 -11.54
N GLN A 411 3.90 3.68 -11.59
CA GLN A 411 3.38 5.04 -11.38
C GLN A 411 2.14 5.33 -12.22
N SER A 412 2.16 5.00 -13.52
CA SER A 412 1.02 5.20 -14.41
C SER A 412 -0.22 4.40 -14.02
N MET A 413 -0.03 3.22 -13.39
CA MET A 413 -1.13 2.43 -12.89
C MET A 413 -1.74 3.05 -11.63
N ILE A 414 -0.91 3.55 -10.70
CA ILE A 414 -1.37 4.29 -9.52
C ILE A 414 -2.15 5.55 -9.94
N ASP A 415 -1.64 6.32 -10.91
CA ASP A 415 -2.37 7.49 -11.42
C ASP A 415 -3.70 7.09 -12.08
N TYR A 416 -3.75 5.94 -12.75
CA TYR A 416 -4.98 5.38 -13.32
C TYR A 416 -6.02 5.03 -12.23
N TYR A 417 -5.61 4.36 -11.13
CA TYR A 417 -6.50 4.12 -9.99
C TYR A 417 -7.12 5.43 -9.48
N LEU A 418 -6.28 6.43 -9.24
CA LEU A 418 -6.74 7.74 -8.75
C LEU A 418 -7.60 8.47 -9.76
N GLY A 419 -7.31 8.34 -11.05
CA GLY A 419 -8.13 8.90 -12.13
C GLY A 419 -9.55 8.32 -12.13
N ILE A 420 -9.70 7.00 -11.94
CA ILE A 420 -11.01 6.35 -11.80
C ILE A 420 -11.74 6.89 -10.57
N LEU A 421 -11.08 6.97 -9.42
CA LEU A 421 -11.68 7.45 -8.18
C LEU A 421 -12.18 8.91 -8.32
N ARG A 422 -11.37 9.80 -8.92
CA ARG A 422 -11.74 11.21 -9.14
C ARG A 422 -12.96 11.34 -10.06
N ASP A 423 -12.94 10.68 -11.24
CA ASP A 423 -14.02 10.74 -12.20
C ASP A 423 -15.33 10.10 -11.65
N ALA A 424 -15.21 9.03 -10.84
CA ALA A 424 -16.33 8.40 -10.16
C ALA A 424 -16.91 9.29 -9.05
N TYR A 425 -16.05 9.97 -8.27
CA TYR A 425 -16.48 10.94 -7.26
C TYR A 425 -17.30 12.07 -7.89
N ASP A 426 -16.83 12.66 -8.99
CA ASP A 426 -17.55 13.71 -9.72
C ASP A 426 -18.91 13.23 -10.25
N ALA A 427 -19.01 11.95 -10.61
CA ALA A 427 -20.25 11.32 -11.05
C ALA A 427 -21.13 10.82 -9.89
N GLN A 428 -20.71 10.96 -8.63
CA GLN A 428 -21.38 10.43 -7.44
C GLN A 428 -21.57 8.89 -7.49
N LEU A 429 -20.55 8.16 -7.91
CA LEU A 429 -20.49 6.70 -7.93
C LEU A 429 -19.49 6.19 -6.87
N LEU A 430 -19.90 5.17 -6.12
CA LEU A 430 -19.00 4.38 -5.29
C LEU A 430 -18.04 3.54 -6.16
N VAL A 431 -16.83 3.25 -5.68
CA VAL A 431 -15.86 2.38 -6.34
C VAL A 431 -15.37 1.32 -5.37
#